data_8662a9f395cd74a5939fc68b51047c73
#
_entry.id   8662a9f395cd74a5939fc68b51047c73
#
_cell.length_a   1.000
_cell.length_b   1.000
_cell.length_c   1.000
_cell.angle_alpha   90.00
_cell.angle_beta   90.00
_cell.angle_gamma   90.00
#
_symmetry.space_group_name_H-M   'P 1'
#
loop_
_entity.id
_entity.type
_entity.pdbx_description
1 polymer ?
#
loop_
_entity_poly.entity_id
_entity_poly.type
_entity_poly.pdbx_seq_one_letter_code
_entity_poly.pdbx_strand_id
1 'polypeptide(L)'
;SGTTGMPKGVKKPLIEAPWPQNIPIFQAAQLRYQFDTETVYLSPAPLYHAAPLGFNMNTLRYGGTTVIMEHYDSEEALKLIEQHKVTHSQWVPTMFVRMLKLPEVVRTQYDVSSQRIAIHAAAPCPIAIKEQMINWWGPVISEYYAGTEGNGSTTITSEEWLEHKGSVGRAANDCILHILD
;
A
#
# COMPACT_ATOMS: atom_id res chain seq x y z
N SER A 1 -3.30 -11.58 -13.42
CA SER A 1 -4.37 -10.65 -13.14
C SER A 1 -5.43 -10.72 -14.24
N GLY A 2 -6.65 -10.28 -14.00
CA GLY A 2 -7.75 -10.33 -14.98
C GLY A 2 -9.08 -10.26 -14.26
N THR A 3 -9.58 -9.04 -14.02
CA THR A 3 -10.91 -8.84 -13.44
C THR A 3 -12.03 -8.85 -14.49
N THR A 4 -11.69 -8.71 -15.77
CA THR A 4 -12.64 -8.54 -16.89
C THR A 4 -12.49 -9.59 -17.99
N GLY A 5 -11.85 -10.72 -17.71
CA GLY A 5 -11.64 -11.78 -18.70
C GLY A 5 -10.93 -12.99 -18.12
N MET A 6 -10.43 -13.88 -18.99
CA MET A 6 -9.62 -15.02 -18.52
C MET A 6 -8.40 -14.54 -17.76
N PRO A 7 -8.13 -15.09 -16.56
CA PRO A 7 -6.95 -14.73 -15.78
C PRO A 7 -5.67 -14.96 -16.57
N LYS A 8 -4.74 -13.98 -16.52
CA LYS A 8 -3.45 -14.08 -17.18
C LYS A 8 -2.34 -14.10 -16.13
N GLY A 9 -1.38 -15.00 -16.31
CA GLY A 9 -0.13 -15.00 -15.56
C GLY A 9 0.85 -13.99 -16.13
N VAL A 10 1.40 -13.13 -15.27
CA VAL A 10 2.50 -12.23 -15.65
C VAL A 10 3.81 -12.92 -15.33
N LYS A 11 4.50 -13.41 -16.38
CA LYS A 11 5.82 -14.04 -16.24
C LYS A 11 6.90 -12.97 -16.33
N LYS A 12 7.48 -12.60 -15.20
CA LYS A 12 8.66 -11.74 -15.16
C LYS A 12 9.93 -12.56 -15.41
N PRO A 13 10.97 -11.96 -16.03
CA PRO A 13 12.29 -12.60 -16.11
C PRO A 13 12.79 -12.95 -14.70
N LEU A 14 13.32 -14.15 -14.53
CA LEU A 14 14.03 -14.51 -13.32
C LEU A 14 15.37 -13.80 -13.33
N ILE A 15 15.63 -13.04 -12.27
CA ILE A 15 16.92 -12.38 -12.09
C ILE A 15 17.85 -13.39 -11.40
N GLU A 16 18.83 -13.89 -12.13
CA GLU A 16 19.89 -14.73 -11.57
C GLU A 16 20.88 -13.85 -10.81
N ALA A 17 20.59 -13.56 -9.57
CA ALA A 17 21.45 -12.80 -8.69
C ALA A 17 21.50 -13.45 -7.30
N PRO A 18 22.67 -13.48 -6.61
CA PRO A 18 22.75 -13.97 -5.25
C PRO A 18 21.86 -13.13 -4.33
N TRP A 19 21.13 -13.78 -3.44
CA TRP A 19 20.44 -13.12 -2.34
C TRP A 19 21.49 -12.61 -1.32
N PRO A 20 21.42 -11.36 -0.83
CA PRO A 20 20.39 -10.33 -0.96
C PRO A 20 20.78 -9.16 -1.89
N GLN A 21 20.99 -9.39 -3.18
CA GLN A 21 21.35 -8.28 -4.07
C GLN A 21 20.23 -7.26 -4.21
N ASN A 22 20.63 -6.00 -4.38
CA ASN A 22 19.78 -4.85 -4.56
C ASN A 22 19.06 -4.90 -5.91
N ILE A 23 17.85 -5.45 -5.91
CA ILE A 23 16.99 -5.43 -7.08
C ILE A 23 16.37 -4.02 -7.18
N PRO A 24 16.52 -3.30 -8.31
CA PRO A 24 16.13 -1.89 -8.41
C PRO A 24 14.70 -1.57 -7.95
N ILE A 25 13.75 -2.44 -8.24
CA ILE A 25 12.35 -2.24 -7.83
C ILE A 25 12.19 -2.28 -6.29
N PHE A 26 12.97 -3.09 -5.58
CA PHE A 26 12.93 -3.13 -4.12
C PHE A 26 13.66 -1.95 -3.49
N GLN A 27 14.75 -1.49 -4.12
CA GLN A 27 15.42 -0.26 -3.71
C GLN A 27 14.51 0.96 -3.87
N ALA A 28 13.83 1.10 -5.00
CA ALA A 28 12.88 2.18 -5.23
C ALA A 28 11.75 2.18 -4.19
N ALA A 29 11.21 1.00 -3.86
CA ALA A 29 10.20 0.86 -2.81
C ALA A 29 10.76 1.19 -1.42
N GLN A 30 12.00 0.77 -1.11
CA GLN A 30 12.66 1.10 0.14
C GLN A 30 12.88 2.61 0.29
N LEU A 31 13.43 3.26 -0.73
CA LEU A 31 13.64 4.71 -0.73
C LEU A 31 12.35 5.49 -0.54
N ARG A 32 11.25 5.02 -1.15
CA ARG A 32 9.95 5.68 -1.07
C ARG A 32 9.23 5.45 0.24
N TYR A 33 9.23 4.21 0.72
CA TYR A 33 8.45 3.80 1.89
C TYR A 33 9.32 3.56 3.12
N GLN A 34 10.63 3.77 3.04
CA GLN A 34 11.57 3.75 4.16
C GLN A 34 11.51 2.46 4.99
N PHE A 35 11.40 1.30 4.33
CA PHE A 35 11.48 0.02 5.02
C PHE A 35 12.84 -0.17 5.68
N ASP A 36 12.82 -0.60 6.95
CA ASP A 36 14.00 -0.83 7.78
C ASP A 36 13.74 -1.97 8.79
N THR A 37 14.68 -2.19 9.70
CA THR A 37 14.58 -3.22 10.76
C THR A 37 13.49 -2.91 11.78
N GLU A 38 13.07 -1.65 11.91
CA GLU A 38 12.02 -1.21 12.83
C GLU A 38 10.63 -1.26 12.17
N THR A 39 10.58 -1.63 10.90
CA THR A 39 9.31 -1.76 10.17
C THR A 39 8.48 -2.89 10.73
N VAL A 40 7.25 -2.56 11.14
CA VAL A 40 6.18 -3.53 11.42
C VAL A 40 5.10 -3.32 10.37
N TYR A 41 4.97 -4.27 9.46
CA TYR A 41 4.08 -4.17 8.30
C TYR A 41 2.81 -5.00 8.47
N LEU A 42 1.64 -4.38 8.38
CA LEU A 42 0.35 -5.07 8.34
C LEU A 42 -0.06 -5.39 6.91
N SER A 43 -0.32 -6.67 6.65
CA SER A 43 -0.78 -7.21 5.38
C SER A 43 -2.23 -7.71 5.47
N PRO A 44 -3.23 -6.85 5.19
CA PRO A 44 -4.65 -7.23 5.29
C PRO A 44 -5.20 -7.90 4.02
N ALA A 45 -4.43 -7.92 2.94
CA ALA A 45 -4.86 -8.45 1.65
C ALA A 45 -4.21 -9.81 1.34
N PRO A 46 -4.87 -10.67 0.54
CA PRO A 46 -4.37 -12.01 0.23
C PRO A 46 -3.01 -12.00 -0.48
N LEU A 47 -2.10 -12.86 -0.04
CA LEU A 47 -0.73 -12.95 -0.54
C LEU A 47 -0.60 -13.48 -1.98
N TYR A 48 -1.66 -13.99 -2.59
CA TYR A 48 -1.63 -14.37 -4.01
C TYR A 48 -1.67 -13.17 -4.95
N HIS A 49 -1.95 -11.95 -4.47
CA HIS A 49 -1.79 -10.73 -5.24
C HIS A 49 -0.35 -10.24 -5.19
N ALA A 50 0.10 -9.66 -6.32
CA ALA A 50 1.49 -9.23 -6.49
C ALA A 50 1.93 -8.17 -5.45
N ALA A 51 1.07 -7.19 -5.15
CA ALA A 51 1.43 -6.11 -4.23
C ALA A 51 1.53 -6.58 -2.76
N PRO A 52 0.53 -7.26 -2.17
CA PRO A 52 0.67 -7.80 -0.82
C PRO A 52 1.89 -8.70 -0.65
N LEU A 53 2.12 -9.62 -1.59
CA LEU A 53 3.31 -10.48 -1.55
C LEU A 53 4.60 -9.65 -1.63
N GLY A 54 4.66 -8.71 -2.58
CA GLY A 54 5.84 -7.87 -2.79
C GLY A 54 6.21 -7.03 -1.58
N PHE A 55 5.25 -6.41 -0.91
CA PHE A 55 5.50 -5.62 0.30
C PHE A 55 5.89 -6.48 1.50
N ASN A 56 5.31 -7.67 1.68
CA ASN A 56 5.75 -8.62 2.69
C ASN A 56 7.21 -9.04 2.45
N MET A 57 7.54 -9.45 1.23
CA MET A 57 8.91 -9.83 0.86
C MET A 57 9.89 -8.67 1.07
N ASN A 58 9.47 -7.45 0.76
CA ASN A 58 10.31 -6.27 0.95
C ASN A 58 10.56 -6.00 2.44
N THR A 59 9.53 -6.08 3.28
CA THR A 59 9.67 -5.93 4.74
C THR A 59 10.67 -6.94 5.31
N LEU A 60 10.51 -8.22 4.99
CA LEU A 60 11.41 -9.28 5.45
C LEU A 60 12.84 -9.08 4.93
N ARG A 61 13.00 -8.59 3.70
CA ARG A 61 14.31 -8.31 3.10
C ARG A 61 15.10 -7.26 3.88
N TYR A 62 14.42 -6.26 4.43
CA TYR A 62 15.04 -5.21 5.24
C TYR A 62 15.05 -5.51 6.75
N GLY A 63 14.71 -6.75 7.14
CA GLY A 63 14.77 -7.23 8.52
C GLY A 63 13.59 -6.78 9.39
N GLY A 64 12.52 -6.26 8.79
CA GLY A 64 11.30 -5.88 9.49
C GLY A 64 10.41 -7.07 9.84
N THR A 65 9.32 -6.80 10.52
CA THR A 65 8.30 -7.76 10.96
C THR A 65 7.05 -7.64 10.10
N THR A 66 6.42 -8.76 9.74
CA THR A 66 5.13 -8.78 9.04
C THR A 66 4.03 -9.34 9.92
N VAL A 67 2.89 -8.65 9.97
CA VAL A 67 1.64 -9.09 10.59
C VAL A 67 0.66 -9.40 9.47
N ILE A 68 0.28 -10.66 9.30
CA ILE A 68 -0.55 -11.12 8.18
C ILE A 68 -1.94 -11.43 8.72
N MET A 69 -2.96 -10.82 8.13
CA MET A 69 -4.35 -11.16 8.41
C MET A 69 -4.77 -12.33 7.52
N GLU A 70 -5.36 -13.36 8.12
CA GLU A 70 -5.92 -14.48 7.36
C GLU A 70 -7.13 -14.04 6.53
N HIS A 71 -7.97 -13.21 7.13
CA HIS A 71 -9.13 -12.58 6.49
C HIS A 71 -9.18 -11.11 6.88
N TYR A 72 -9.60 -10.27 5.95
CA TYR A 72 -9.78 -8.86 6.27
C TYR A 72 -11.03 -8.62 7.13
N ASP A 73 -10.81 -8.11 8.32
CA ASP A 73 -11.82 -7.49 9.16
C ASP A 73 -11.38 -6.07 9.56
N SER A 74 -12.31 -5.11 9.55
CA SER A 74 -11.98 -3.70 9.74
C SER A 74 -11.60 -3.36 11.17
N GLU A 75 -12.26 -3.94 12.15
CA GLU A 75 -11.98 -3.70 13.57
C GLU A 75 -10.71 -4.45 14.00
N GLU A 76 -10.56 -5.71 13.58
CA GLU A 76 -9.35 -6.47 13.85
C GLU A 76 -8.10 -5.81 13.24
N ALA A 77 -8.22 -5.17 12.08
CA ALA A 77 -7.12 -4.41 11.50
C ALA A 77 -6.68 -3.24 12.39
N LEU A 78 -7.62 -2.48 12.95
CA LEU A 78 -7.31 -1.39 13.89
C LEU A 78 -6.66 -1.90 15.18
N LYS A 79 -7.19 -2.99 15.72
CA LYS A 79 -6.62 -3.66 16.90
C LYS A 79 -5.20 -4.17 16.67
N LEU A 80 -4.93 -4.78 15.51
CA LEU A 80 -3.58 -5.22 15.15
C LEU A 80 -2.61 -4.05 14.98
N ILE A 81 -3.07 -2.91 14.43
CA ILE A 81 -2.27 -1.69 14.34
C ILE A 81 -1.81 -1.24 15.72
N GLU A 82 -2.74 -1.14 16.67
CA GLU A 82 -2.41 -0.74 18.04
C GLU A 82 -1.53 -1.77 18.75
N GLN A 83 -1.93 -3.05 18.72
CA GLN A 83 -1.26 -4.14 19.42
C GLN A 83 0.19 -4.33 19.01
N HIS A 84 0.47 -4.27 17.71
CA HIS A 84 1.79 -4.51 17.15
C HIS A 84 2.56 -3.22 16.84
N LYS A 85 1.98 -2.05 17.14
CA LYS A 85 2.56 -0.75 16.79
C LYS A 85 2.97 -0.69 15.31
N VAL A 86 2.02 -1.09 14.44
CA VAL A 86 2.24 -1.18 13.00
C VAL A 86 2.68 0.17 12.45
N THR A 87 3.79 0.17 11.73
CA THR A 87 4.37 1.37 11.12
C THR A 87 4.01 1.51 9.64
N HIS A 88 3.82 0.40 8.96
CA HIS A 88 3.52 0.34 7.53
C HIS A 88 2.35 -0.60 7.26
N SER A 89 1.54 -0.28 6.27
CA SER A 89 0.39 -1.10 5.89
C SER A 89 0.01 -0.90 4.43
N GLN A 90 -0.70 -1.86 3.84
CA GLN A 90 -1.21 -1.73 2.48
C GLN A 90 -2.71 -2.00 2.42
N TRP A 91 -3.42 -1.14 1.67
CA TRP A 91 -4.87 -1.12 1.61
C TRP A 91 -5.39 -1.05 0.18
N VAL A 92 -6.66 -1.39 0.03
CA VAL A 92 -7.44 -1.07 -1.17
C VAL A 92 -8.61 -0.18 -0.77
N PRO A 93 -9.16 0.66 -1.67
CA PRO A 93 -10.19 1.64 -1.31
C PRO A 93 -11.44 1.06 -0.64
N THR A 94 -11.83 -0.17 -0.99
CA THR A 94 -12.96 -0.86 -0.34
C THR A 94 -12.70 -1.16 1.15
N MET A 95 -11.45 -1.36 1.55
CA MET A 95 -11.08 -1.54 2.96
C MET A 95 -11.25 -0.23 3.73
N PHE A 96 -10.86 0.91 3.15
CA PHE A 96 -11.10 2.23 3.73
C PHE A 96 -12.59 2.50 3.90
N VAL A 97 -13.40 2.22 2.88
CA VAL A 97 -14.87 2.35 2.97
C VAL A 97 -15.43 1.50 4.12
N ARG A 98 -14.95 0.27 4.29
CA ARG A 98 -15.41 -0.62 5.36
C ARG A 98 -14.98 -0.12 6.74
N MET A 99 -13.76 0.38 6.90
CA MET A 99 -13.29 0.99 8.14
C MET A 99 -14.08 2.24 8.52
N LEU A 100 -14.35 3.13 7.56
CA LEU A 100 -15.14 4.35 7.79
C LEU A 100 -16.61 4.06 8.12
N LYS A 101 -17.14 2.88 7.80
CA LYS A 101 -18.49 2.43 8.19
C LYS A 101 -18.57 1.88 9.61
N LEU A 102 -17.45 1.61 10.27
CA LEU A 102 -17.47 1.25 11.69
C LEU A 102 -18.08 2.39 12.51
N PRO A 103 -18.81 2.09 13.59
CA PRO A 103 -19.26 3.11 14.53
C PRO A 103 -18.09 3.97 15.01
N GLU A 104 -18.32 5.26 15.21
CA GLU A 104 -17.28 6.19 15.64
C GLU A 104 -16.61 5.74 16.94
N VAL A 105 -17.38 5.25 17.91
CA VAL A 105 -16.88 4.71 19.17
C VAL A 105 -15.87 3.57 18.94
N VAL A 106 -16.07 2.73 17.92
CA VAL A 106 -15.14 1.66 17.58
C VAL A 106 -13.89 2.22 16.89
N ARG A 107 -14.07 3.19 15.99
CA ARG A 107 -12.93 3.79 15.25
C ARG A 107 -11.97 4.56 16.17
N THR A 108 -12.51 5.20 17.22
CA THR A 108 -11.73 6.07 18.11
C THR A 108 -11.14 5.35 19.31
N GLN A 109 -11.49 4.08 19.55
CA GLN A 109 -10.95 3.34 20.68
C GLN A 109 -9.54 2.77 20.45
N TYR A 110 -9.08 2.69 19.20
CA TYR A 110 -7.77 2.14 18.85
C TYR A 110 -6.78 3.24 18.50
N ASP A 111 -5.56 3.13 19.04
CA ASP A 111 -4.45 4.02 18.71
C ASP A 111 -3.77 3.58 17.40
N VAL A 112 -3.96 4.38 16.35
CA VAL A 112 -3.36 4.16 15.03
C VAL A 112 -2.15 5.07 14.76
N SER A 113 -1.69 5.82 15.76
CA SER A 113 -0.64 6.85 15.62
C SER A 113 0.75 6.29 15.31
N SER A 114 0.96 4.98 15.46
CA SER A 114 2.20 4.30 15.06
C SER A 114 2.39 4.22 13.54
N GLN A 115 1.34 4.39 12.76
CA GLN A 115 1.39 4.36 11.29
C GLN A 115 2.28 5.50 10.76
N ARG A 116 3.33 5.15 10.06
CA ARG A 116 4.19 6.08 9.32
C ARG A 116 3.75 6.20 7.86
N ILE A 117 3.40 5.07 7.26
CA ILE A 117 2.99 4.99 5.85
C ILE A 117 1.88 3.95 5.68
N ALA A 118 0.73 4.41 5.19
CA ALA A 118 -0.40 3.58 4.80
C ALA A 118 -0.54 3.62 3.26
N ILE A 119 -0.08 2.57 2.60
CA ILE A 119 -0.04 2.49 1.14
C ILE A 119 -1.40 2.07 0.62
N HIS A 120 -1.94 2.72 -0.40
CA HIS A 120 -3.10 2.20 -1.10
C HIS A 120 -2.95 2.22 -2.62
N ALA A 121 -3.65 1.30 -3.28
CA ALA A 121 -3.63 1.15 -4.73
C ALA A 121 -4.78 0.24 -5.20
N ALA A 122 -4.66 -0.28 -6.40
CA ALA A 122 -5.49 -1.31 -7.05
C ALA A 122 -6.82 -0.81 -7.62
N ALA A 123 -7.37 0.30 -7.15
CA ALA A 123 -8.58 0.90 -7.70
C ALA A 123 -8.61 2.40 -7.41
N PRO A 124 -9.37 3.20 -8.17
CA PRO A 124 -9.61 4.61 -7.83
C PRO A 124 -10.22 4.73 -6.44
N CYS A 125 -9.66 5.59 -5.60
CA CYS A 125 -10.23 5.90 -4.30
C CYS A 125 -11.15 7.12 -4.40
N PRO A 126 -12.43 7.02 -3.98
CA PRO A 126 -13.31 8.17 -3.97
C PRO A 126 -12.72 9.31 -3.12
N ILE A 127 -12.79 10.54 -3.63
CA ILE A 127 -12.17 11.71 -2.99
C ILE A 127 -12.60 11.84 -1.52
N ALA A 128 -13.90 11.77 -1.26
CA ALA A 128 -14.45 11.87 0.10
C ALA A 128 -13.94 10.77 1.05
N ILE A 129 -13.69 9.57 0.55
CA ILE A 129 -13.16 8.45 1.34
C ILE A 129 -11.70 8.70 1.71
N LYS A 130 -10.87 9.08 0.74
CA LYS A 130 -9.45 9.35 1.00
C LYS A 130 -9.27 10.55 1.92
N GLU A 131 -10.05 11.60 1.73
CA GLU A 131 -10.03 12.78 2.59
C GLU A 131 -10.40 12.43 4.05
N GLN A 132 -11.46 11.63 4.26
CA GLN A 132 -11.83 11.15 5.59
C GLN A 132 -10.75 10.28 6.24
N MET A 133 -10.08 9.44 5.46
CA MET A 133 -8.97 8.63 5.97
C MET A 133 -7.76 9.49 6.36
N ILE A 134 -7.40 10.50 5.54
CA ILE A 134 -6.32 11.44 5.87
C ILE A 134 -6.68 12.24 7.14
N ASN A 135 -7.92 12.69 7.28
CA ASN A 135 -8.37 13.41 8.46
C ASN A 135 -8.33 12.53 9.73
N TRP A 136 -8.54 11.23 9.59
CA TRP A 136 -8.52 10.30 10.72
C TRP A 136 -7.12 9.80 11.07
N TRP A 137 -6.36 9.35 10.08
CA TRP A 137 -5.03 8.74 10.30
C TRP A 137 -3.87 9.72 10.21
N GLY A 138 -4.13 10.95 9.76
CA GLY A 138 -3.10 11.92 9.44
C GLY A 138 -2.56 11.75 8.01
N PRO A 139 -1.55 12.57 7.63
CA PRO A 139 -0.99 12.59 6.27
C PRO A 139 -0.03 11.42 5.99
N VAL A 140 -0.38 10.23 6.45
CA VAL A 140 0.42 9.01 6.29
C VAL A 140 0.03 8.16 5.07
N ILE A 141 -1.04 8.56 4.35
CA ILE A 141 -1.56 7.80 3.21
C ILE A 141 -0.75 8.11 1.96
N SER A 142 -0.16 7.08 1.39
CA SER A 142 0.54 7.14 0.11
C SER A 142 -0.18 6.31 -0.94
N GLU A 143 -0.42 6.88 -2.11
CA GLU A 143 -1.05 6.17 -3.23
C GLU A 143 -0.05 5.89 -4.33
N TYR A 144 -0.18 4.73 -4.96
CA TYR A 144 0.45 4.48 -6.24
C TYR A 144 -0.54 3.89 -7.25
N TYR A 145 -0.35 4.19 -8.52
CA TYR A 145 -1.02 3.57 -9.65
C TYR A 145 0.01 2.80 -10.48
N ALA A 146 -0.22 1.52 -10.68
CA ALA A 146 0.68 0.64 -11.43
C ALA A 146 -0.06 -0.61 -11.92
N GLY A 147 0.47 -1.23 -12.97
CA GLY A 147 0.05 -2.55 -13.45
C GLY A 147 0.99 -3.66 -12.96
N THR A 148 0.46 -4.86 -12.79
CA THR A 148 1.25 -6.06 -12.46
C THR A 148 2.30 -6.36 -13.55
N GLU A 149 2.02 -5.97 -14.77
CA GLU A 149 2.87 -6.08 -15.95
C GLU A 149 4.17 -5.28 -15.82
N GLY A 150 4.19 -4.23 -14.99
CA GLY A 150 5.38 -3.42 -14.71
C GLY A 150 5.68 -2.39 -15.81
N ASN A 151 4.64 -1.86 -16.44
CA ASN A 151 4.72 -0.84 -17.50
C ASN A 151 4.77 0.61 -16.96
N GLY A 152 5.30 0.79 -15.77
CA GLY A 152 5.44 2.07 -15.10
C GLY A 152 4.51 2.26 -13.91
N SER A 153 4.69 3.36 -13.19
CA SER A 153 3.88 3.71 -12.03
C SER A 153 3.81 5.22 -11.81
N THR A 154 2.76 5.65 -11.13
CA THR A 154 2.70 6.99 -10.53
C THR A 154 2.63 6.87 -9.02
N THR A 155 2.93 7.96 -8.32
CA THR A 155 2.80 8.03 -6.86
C THR A 155 2.41 9.42 -6.41
N ILE A 156 1.73 9.49 -5.25
CA ILE A 156 1.34 10.74 -4.61
C ILE A 156 1.31 10.56 -3.10
N THR A 157 1.79 11.55 -2.37
CA THR A 157 1.68 11.62 -0.91
C THR A 157 0.33 12.21 -0.48
N SER A 158 0.04 12.20 0.82
CA SER A 158 -1.17 12.84 1.35
C SER A 158 -1.17 14.36 1.13
N GLU A 159 -0.02 14.99 1.33
CA GLU A 159 0.14 16.45 1.18
C GLU A 159 -0.11 16.88 -0.26
N GLU A 160 0.58 16.24 -1.22
CA GLU A 160 0.39 16.51 -2.65
C GLU A 160 -1.06 16.22 -3.08
N TRP A 161 -1.66 15.15 -2.52
CA TRP A 161 -3.02 14.78 -2.87
C TRP A 161 -4.06 15.79 -2.36
N LEU A 162 -3.85 16.38 -1.17
CA LEU A 162 -4.74 17.43 -0.65
C LEU A 162 -4.76 18.67 -1.54
N GLU A 163 -3.63 18.97 -2.21
CA GLU A 163 -3.55 20.04 -3.21
C GLU A 163 -4.15 19.65 -4.56
N HIS A 164 -4.12 18.34 -4.90
CA HIS A 164 -4.53 17.80 -6.19
C HIS A 164 -5.51 16.63 -6.03
N LYS A 165 -6.64 16.88 -5.36
CA LYS A 165 -7.65 15.85 -5.04
C LYS A 165 -8.14 15.10 -6.28
N GLY A 166 -8.10 13.76 -6.20
CA GLY A 166 -8.47 12.86 -7.29
C GLY A 166 -7.32 12.49 -8.23
N SER A 167 -6.14 13.12 -8.08
CA SER A 167 -4.95 12.72 -8.81
C SER A 167 -4.38 11.40 -8.28
N VAL A 168 -3.73 10.63 -9.17
CA VAL A 168 -2.89 9.47 -8.84
C VAL A 168 -1.40 9.84 -8.81
N GLY A 169 -1.08 11.13 -8.91
CA GLY A 169 0.25 11.66 -8.78
C GLY A 169 1.05 11.75 -10.08
N ARG A 170 2.37 11.73 -9.91
CA ARG A 170 3.35 11.94 -10.99
C ARG A 170 4.04 10.62 -11.32
N ALA A 171 4.63 10.56 -12.52
CA ALA A 171 5.47 9.45 -12.93
C ALA A 171 6.55 9.17 -11.87
N ALA A 172 6.65 7.91 -11.49
CA ALA A 172 7.60 7.45 -10.49
C ALA A 172 8.78 6.75 -11.18
N ASN A 173 9.96 6.91 -10.58
CA ASN A 173 11.20 6.41 -11.13
C ASN A 173 11.41 6.97 -12.56
N ASP A 174 12.03 6.27 -13.44
CA ASP A 174 12.32 6.72 -14.82
C ASP A 174 11.13 6.51 -15.79
N CYS A 175 9.90 6.53 -15.29
CA CYS A 175 8.71 6.37 -16.12
C CYS A 175 8.35 7.64 -16.87
N ILE A 176 7.93 7.51 -18.12
CA ILE A 176 7.36 8.58 -18.91
C ILE A 176 5.87 8.31 -19.09
N LEU A 177 5.04 9.31 -18.77
CA LEU A 177 3.60 9.24 -18.97
C LEU A 177 3.24 10.01 -20.24
N HIS A 178 2.49 9.36 -21.10
CA HIS A 178 1.88 9.96 -22.26
C HIS A 178 0.36 9.93 -22.08
N ILE A 179 -0.30 11.08 -22.27
CA ILE A 179 -1.75 11.17 -22.40
C ILE A 179 -2.03 11.14 -23.90
N LEU A 180 -2.80 10.17 -24.32
CA LEU A 180 -3.18 9.97 -25.72
C LEU A 180 -4.68 10.29 -25.85
N ASP A 181 -5.05 10.90 -26.98
CA ASP A 181 -6.45 11.17 -27.36
C ASP A 181 -7.20 9.89 -27.70
#